data_ddf0a621dc717349863ac37832676c21
#
_entry.id   ddf0a621dc717349863ac37832676c21
#
_cell.length_a   1.000
_cell.length_b   1.000
_cell.length_c   1.000
_cell.angle_alpha   90.00
_cell.angle_beta   90.00
_cell.angle_gamma   90.00
#
_symmetry.space_group_name_H-M   'P 1'
#
loop_
_entity.id
_entity.type
_entity.pdbx_description
1 polymer ?
#
loop_
_entity_poly.entity_id
_entity_poly.type
_entity_poly.pdbx_seq_one_letter_code
_entity_poly.pdbx_strand_id
1 'polypeptide(L)'
;MTVAEASRALGARLVSVNAAGPGCDMAEPPGAPADFSVMLIADTLVRFDVLDTGTRTAEGVGVGSSEAAVFAAYPGRVTVEPHKYGGPEEHYLIVPAHPDSAYAYVFETDGRKVTQWRAGRREEVAWVEGCA
;
A
#
# COMPACT_ATOMS: atom_id res chain seq x y z
N MET A 1 9.21 10.49 -6.51
CA MET A 1 10.03 10.80 -5.33
C MET A 1 11.20 9.83 -5.28
N THR A 2 12.40 10.33 -5.06
CA THR A 2 13.61 9.52 -4.93
C THR A 2 13.77 8.99 -3.51
N VAL A 3 14.69 8.03 -3.31
CA VAL A 3 15.05 7.53 -1.97
C VAL A 3 15.46 8.68 -1.04
N ALA A 4 16.28 9.61 -1.54
CA ALA A 4 16.74 10.76 -0.75
C ALA A 4 15.58 11.67 -0.35
N GLU A 5 14.67 11.95 -1.26
CA GLU A 5 13.48 12.77 -0.98
C GLU A 5 12.54 12.08 0.01
N ALA A 6 12.31 10.77 -0.16
CA ALA A 6 11.47 9.98 0.74
C ALA A 6 12.10 9.91 2.14
N SER A 7 13.42 9.71 2.22
CA SER A 7 14.14 9.68 3.50
C SER A 7 14.01 11.01 4.25
N ARG A 8 14.11 12.13 3.53
CA ARG A 8 13.93 13.46 4.14
C ARG A 8 12.49 13.66 4.61
N ALA A 9 11.52 13.26 3.81
CA ALA A 9 10.10 13.39 4.16
C ALA A 9 9.73 12.58 5.40
N LEU A 10 10.31 11.39 5.57
CA LEU A 10 10.08 10.52 6.72
C LEU A 10 10.92 10.91 7.93
N GLY A 11 11.95 11.76 7.77
CA GLY A 11 12.88 12.07 8.83
C GLY A 11 13.80 10.90 9.23
N ALA A 12 13.94 9.91 8.35
CA ALA A 12 14.75 8.71 8.59
C ALA A 12 15.30 8.20 7.26
N ARG A 13 16.53 7.67 7.30
CA ARG A 13 17.16 7.07 6.12
C ARG A 13 16.48 5.73 5.80
N LEU A 14 16.01 5.57 4.58
CA LEU A 14 15.44 4.31 4.11
C LEU A 14 16.57 3.33 3.77
N VAL A 15 16.36 2.07 4.16
CA VAL A 15 17.32 0.99 3.94
C VAL A 15 16.66 -0.10 3.10
N SER A 16 17.35 -0.54 2.04
CA SER A 16 16.89 -1.64 1.19
C SER A 16 16.79 -2.92 2.01
N VAL A 17 15.65 -3.62 1.87
CA VAL A 17 15.40 -4.89 2.56
C VAL A 17 15.13 -6.04 1.62
N ASN A 18 14.85 -5.74 0.36
CA ASN A 18 14.57 -6.77 -0.64
C ASN A 18 14.79 -6.23 -2.05
N ALA A 19 16.02 -6.35 -2.54
CA ALA A 19 16.36 -6.02 -3.92
C ALA A 19 16.09 -7.26 -4.79
N ALA A 20 14.88 -7.35 -5.34
CA ALA A 20 14.42 -8.55 -6.03
C ALA A 20 14.75 -8.59 -7.52
N GLY A 21 15.48 -7.62 -8.03
CA GLY A 21 15.87 -7.59 -9.44
C GLY A 21 16.27 -6.21 -9.89
N PRO A 22 16.73 -6.07 -11.15
CA PRO A 22 17.15 -4.77 -11.67
C PRO A 22 16.02 -3.75 -11.59
N GLY A 23 16.25 -2.66 -10.87
CA GLY A 23 15.35 -1.54 -10.81
C GLY A 23 14.20 -1.63 -9.83
N CYS A 24 13.93 -2.77 -9.19
CA CYS A 24 12.87 -2.86 -8.17
C CYS A 24 13.46 -3.16 -6.79
N ASP A 25 13.12 -2.35 -5.81
CA ASP A 25 13.62 -2.48 -4.45
C ASP A 25 12.54 -2.14 -3.43
N MET A 26 12.56 -2.82 -2.29
CA MET A 26 11.75 -2.48 -1.13
C MET A 26 12.66 -1.90 -0.05
N ALA A 27 12.24 -0.82 0.59
CA ALA A 27 13.03 -0.16 1.60
C ALA A 27 12.18 0.17 2.84
N GLU A 28 12.80 0.23 4.01
CA GLU A 28 12.15 0.52 5.28
C GLU A 28 12.96 1.52 6.08
N PRO A 29 12.31 2.27 7.02
CA PRO A 29 13.06 3.05 8.00
C PRO A 29 13.93 2.13 8.86
N PRO A 30 15.18 2.49 9.16
CA PRO A 30 16.06 1.64 9.97
C PRO A 30 15.55 1.47 11.40
N GLY A 31 15.66 0.25 11.92
CA GLY A 31 15.30 -0.05 13.31
C GLY A 31 13.79 -0.19 13.56
N ALA A 32 12.96 0.00 12.58
CA ALA A 32 11.51 -0.18 12.72
C ALA A 32 11.14 -1.65 12.48
N PRO A 33 10.10 -2.16 13.16
CA PRO A 33 9.42 -3.36 12.67
C PRO A 33 8.90 -3.07 11.25
N ALA A 34 8.72 -4.12 10.45
CA ALA A 34 8.29 -3.98 9.06
C ALA A 34 6.81 -3.58 8.92
N ASP A 35 6.40 -2.51 9.62
CA ASP A 35 5.02 -2.01 9.60
C ASP A 35 4.78 -1.01 8.48
N PHE A 36 5.85 -0.53 7.87
CA PHE A 36 5.81 0.43 6.78
C PHE A 36 6.99 0.18 5.86
N SER A 37 6.74 0.06 4.57
CA SER A 37 7.79 -0.08 3.57
C SER A 37 7.44 0.71 2.32
N VAL A 38 8.43 1.02 1.51
CA VAL A 38 8.24 1.69 0.23
C VAL A 38 8.82 0.83 -0.89
N MET A 39 8.21 0.91 -2.06
CA MET A 39 8.72 0.27 -3.27
C MET A 39 9.35 1.33 -4.17
N LEU A 40 10.52 1.02 -4.67
CA LEU A 40 11.29 1.89 -5.54
C LEU A 40 11.52 1.20 -6.88
N ILE A 41 11.25 1.92 -7.96
CA ILE A 41 11.58 1.47 -9.31
C ILE A 41 12.60 2.47 -9.84
N ALA A 42 13.80 1.99 -10.16
CA ALA A 42 14.90 2.83 -10.65
C ALA A 42 15.10 4.07 -9.75
N ASP A 43 15.14 3.86 -8.42
CA ASP A 43 15.31 4.91 -7.41
C ASP A 43 14.15 5.90 -7.30
N THR A 44 13.01 5.60 -7.90
CA THR A 44 11.80 6.43 -7.77
C THR A 44 10.78 5.71 -6.89
N LEU A 45 10.28 6.38 -5.86
CA LEU A 45 9.24 5.83 -5.00
C LEU A 45 7.94 5.76 -5.79
N VAL A 46 7.40 4.55 -5.92
CA VAL A 46 6.18 4.28 -6.71
C VAL A 46 5.04 3.71 -5.87
N ARG A 47 5.31 3.23 -4.66
CA ARG A 47 4.31 2.63 -3.78
C ARG A 47 4.82 2.64 -2.34
N PHE A 48 3.88 2.70 -1.39
CA PHE A 48 4.20 2.38 0.00
C PHE A 48 3.16 1.42 0.56
N ASP A 49 3.59 0.59 1.50
CA ASP A 49 2.78 -0.44 2.14
C ASP A 49 2.68 -0.16 3.64
N VAL A 50 1.50 -0.32 4.21
CA VAL A 50 1.21 -0.01 5.61
C VAL A 50 0.60 -1.22 6.29
N LEU A 51 1.22 -1.66 7.39
CA LEU A 51 0.75 -2.76 8.22
C LEU A 51 0.39 -2.32 9.63
N ASP A 52 0.79 -1.10 10.04
CA ASP A 52 0.47 -0.59 11.37
C ASP A 52 -0.94 0.01 11.44
N THR A 53 -1.51 0.04 12.65
CA THR A 53 -2.86 0.56 12.86
C THR A 53 -2.91 2.08 12.97
N GLY A 54 -1.78 2.73 13.17
CA GLY A 54 -1.70 4.19 13.39
C GLY A 54 -1.69 5.03 12.12
N THR A 55 -1.30 4.43 10.99
CA THR A 55 -1.22 5.14 9.71
C THR A 55 -2.52 4.99 8.96
N ARG A 56 -3.16 6.12 8.62
CA ARG A 56 -4.46 6.12 7.96
C ARG A 56 -4.45 7.04 6.75
N THR A 57 -5.37 6.78 5.81
CA THR A 57 -5.58 7.67 4.67
C THR A 57 -6.18 9.00 5.16
N ALA A 58 -6.20 10.02 4.29
CA ALA A 58 -6.81 11.30 4.60
C ALA A 58 -8.29 11.15 4.99
N GLU A 59 -8.98 10.14 4.46
CA GLU A 59 -10.36 9.82 4.76
C GLU A 59 -10.55 8.98 6.03
N GLY A 60 -9.46 8.66 6.73
CA GLY A 60 -9.50 7.97 8.01
C GLY A 60 -9.51 6.46 7.95
N VAL A 61 -9.23 5.87 6.79
CA VAL A 61 -9.19 4.42 6.60
C VAL A 61 -7.78 3.89 6.88
N GLY A 62 -7.69 2.78 7.57
CA GLY A 62 -6.42 2.12 7.84
C GLY A 62 -6.62 0.68 8.31
N VAL A 63 -5.54 0.06 8.78
CA VAL A 63 -5.60 -1.30 9.34
C VAL A 63 -6.59 -1.32 10.50
N GLY A 64 -7.49 -2.29 10.49
CA GLY A 64 -8.57 -2.41 11.47
C GLY A 64 -9.88 -1.76 11.05
N SER A 65 -9.90 -0.94 10.00
CA SER A 65 -11.16 -0.39 9.46
C SER A 65 -11.98 -1.52 8.85
N SER A 66 -13.32 -1.43 9.00
CA SER A 66 -14.22 -2.40 8.38
C SER A 66 -14.29 -2.17 6.85
N GLU A 67 -14.69 -3.20 6.11
CA GLU A 67 -14.96 -3.04 4.67
C GLU A 67 -16.02 -1.97 4.46
N ALA A 68 -17.07 -1.95 5.29
CA ALA A 68 -18.10 -0.93 5.21
C ALA A 68 -17.54 0.49 5.37
N ALA A 69 -16.56 0.68 6.23
CA ALA A 69 -15.89 1.98 6.39
C ALA A 69 -15.15 2.40 5.12
N VAL A 70 -14.54 1.44 4.40
CA VAL A 70 -13.89 1.71 3.11
C VAL A 70 -14.91 2.17 2.08
N PHE A 71 -16.04 1.47 1.96
CA PHE A 71 -17.11 1.85 1.04
C PHE A 71 -17.69 3.22 1.38
N ALA A 72 -17.82 3.54 2.66
CA ALA A 72 -18.35 4.83 3.10
C ALA A 72 -17.37 5.98 2.82
N ALA A 73 -16.06 5.72 2.96
CA ALA A 73 -15.04 6.73 2.71
C ALA A 73 -14.86 7.04 1.22
N TYR A 74 -15.10 6.05 0.36
CA TYR A 74 -14.90 6.18 -1.09
C TYR A 74 -16.15 5.74 -1.87
N PRO A 75 -17.26 6.44 -1.70
CA PRO A 75 -18.55 6.01 -2.27
C PRO A 75 -18.50 5.93 -3.80
N GLY A 76 -18.95 4.80 -4.34
CA GLY A 76 -18.99 4.55 -5.78
C GLY A 76 -17.63 4.32 -6.43
N ARG A 77 -16.55 4.24 -5.66
CA ARG A 77 -15.18 4.17 -6.19
C ARG A 77 -14.45 2.86 -5.87
N VAL A 78 -15.06 1.97 -5.10
CA VAL A 78 -14.42 0.74 -4.64
C VAL A 78 -14.71 -0.40 -5.61
N THR A 79 -13.65 -1.04 -6.11
CA THR A 79 -13.74 -2.30 -6.87
C THR A 79 -13.30 -3.43 -5.96
N VAL A 80 -14.10 -4.48 -5.87
CA VAL A 80 -13.80 -5.65 -5.03
C VAL A 80 -13.25 -6.76 -5.89
N GLU A 81 -12.09 -7.31 -5.52
CA GLU A 81 -11.50 -8.49 -6.17
C GLU A 81 -11.20 -9.56 -5.13
N PRO A 82 -11.27 -10.86 -5.51
CA PRO A 82 -10.94 -11.93 -4.58
C PRO A 82 -9.47 -11.91 -4.22
N HIS A 83 -9.16 -12.21 -2.95
CA HIS A 83 -7.78 -12.24 -2.47
C HIS A 83 -7.03 -13.44 -3.09
N LYS A 84 -5.82 -13.21 -3.60
CA LYS A 84 -5.04 -14.23 -4.31
C LYS A 84 -4.70 -15.43 -3.45
N TYR A 85 -4.39 -15.20 -2.18
CA TYR A 85 -3.96 -16.24 -1.24
C TYR A 85 -4.96 -16.53 -0.12
N GLY A 86 -6.04 -15.75 -0.06
CA GLY A 86 -7.05 -15.87 0.97
C GLY A 86 -8.19 -16.79 0.59
N GLY A 87 -9.10 -16.99 1.53
CA GLY A 87 -10.35 -17.70 1.29
C GLY A 87 -11.32 -16.88 0.44
N PRO A 88 -12.47 -17.47 0.07
CA PRO A 88 -13.42 -16.78 -0.82
C PRO A 88 -14.03 -15.52 -0.22
N GLU A 89 -13.91 -15.31 1.10
CA GLU A 89 -14.42 -14.12 1.77
C GLU A 89 -13.39 -13.00 1.89
N GLU A 90 -12.13 -13.27 1.59
CA GLU A 90 -11.05 -12.29 1.66
C GLU A 90 -10.95 -11.52 0.35
N HIS A 91 -10.72 -10.21 0.46
CA HIS A 91 -10.80 -9.31 -0.69
C HIS A 91 -9.61 -8.38 -0.80
N TYR A 92 -9.41 -7.90 -2.04
CA TYR A 92 -8.72 -6.64 -2.32
C TYR A 92 -9.80 -5.60 -2.63
N LEU A 93 -9.77 -4.49 -1.91
CA LEU A 93 -10.64 -3.33 -2.19
C LEU A 93 -9.76 -2.29 -2.89
N ILE A 94 -10.05 -2.04 -4.16
CA ILE A 94 -9.23 -1.17 -5.02
C ILE A 94 -9.93 0.15 -5.19
N VAL A 95 -9.25 1.23 -4.83
CA VAL A 95 -9.82 2.59 -4.86
C VAL A 95 -8.90 3.52 -5.62
N PRO A 96 -9.25 3.97 -6.83
CA PRO A 96 -8.50 5.03 -7.50
C PRO A 96 -8.53 6.30 -6.65
N ALA A 97 -7.40 7.01 -6.57
CA ALA A 97 -7.32 8.26 -5.81
C ALA A 97 -8.29 9.31 -6.37
N HIS A 98 -8.41 9.35 -7.69
CA HIS A 98 -9.40 10.11 -8.46
C HIS A 98 -9.80 9.26 -9.66
N PRO A 99 -10.97 9.51 -10.30
CA PRO A 99 -11.40 8.72 -11.46
C PRO A 99 -10.36 8.59 -12.57
N ASP A 100 -9.60 9.65 -12.83
CA ASP A 100 -8.57 9.66 -13.88
C ASP A 100 -7.15 9.58 -13.32
N SER A 101 -7.00 9.23 -12.04
CA SER A 101 -5.68 9.21 -11.40
C SER A 101 -4.84 8.02 -11.83
N ALA A 102 -3.53 8.26 -11.98
CA ALA A 102 -2.54 7.21 -12.13
C ALA A 102 -2.25 6.48 -10.81
N TYR A 103 -2.84 6.93 -9.71
CA TYR A 103 -2.60 6.41 -8.35
C TYR A 103 -3.85 5.78 -7.78
N ALA A 104 -3.66 4.77 -6.94
CA ALA A 104 -4.74 4.06 -6.27
C ALA A 104 -4.34 3.57 -4.89
N TYR A 105 -5.36 3.29 -4.06
CA TYR A 105 -5.21 2.51 -2.85
C TYR A 105 -5.62 1.07 -3.13
N VAL A 106 -4.96 0.12 -2.46
CA VAL A 106 -5.43 -1.27 -2.37
C VAL A 106 -5.48 -1.64 -0.90
N PHE A 107 -6.67 -1.98 -0.42
CA PHE A 107 -6.87 -2.44 0.95
C PHE A 107 -7.09 -3.96 0.90
N GLU A 108 -6.23 -4.72 1.58
CA GLU A 108 -6.44 -6.16 1.73
C GLU A 108 -7.25 -6.41 2.96
N THR A 109 -8.24 -7.29 2.87
CA THR A 109 -9.15 -7.57 3.99
C THR A 109 -9.24 -9.07 4.26
N ASP A 110 -9.68 -9.40 5.48
CA ASP A 110 -10.02 -10.77 5.87
C ASP A 110 -11.51 -11.09 5.64
N GLY A 111 -12.21 -10.23 4.90
CA GLY A 111 -13.64 -10.29 4.68
C GLY A 111 -14.43 -9.37 5.63
N ARG A 112 -13.79 -8.85 6.66
CA ARG A 112 -14.42 -7.95 7.66
C ARG A 112 -13.63 -6.66 7.82
N LYS A 113 -12.34 -6.77 8.01
CA LYS A 113 -11.45 -5.64 8.34
C LYS A 113 -10.26 -5.60 7.41
N VAL A 114 -9.74 -4.39 7.22
CA VAL A 114 -8.48 -4.16 6.53
C VAL A 114 -7.35 -4.74 7.38
N THR A 115 -6.54 -5.60 6.78
CA THR A 115 -5.38 -6.22 7.43
C THR A 115 -4.08 -5.52 7.06
N GLN A 116 -4.03 -4.97 5.86
CA GLN A 116 -2.93 -4.13 5.38
C GLN A 116 -3.42 -3.32 4.19
N TRP A 117 -2.72 -2.25 3.88
CA TRP A 117 -3.07 -1.47 2.70
C TRP A 117 -1.83 -0.87 2.07
N ARG A 118 -1.96 -0.47 0.83
CA ARG A 118 -0.89 0.15 0.07
C ARG A 118 -1.45 1.24 -0.84
N ALA A 119 -0.57 2.19 -1.16
CA ALA A 119 -0.91 3.29 -2.06
C ALA A 119 0.25 3.54 -3.01
N GLY A 120 -0.05 3.92 -4.23
CA GLY A 120 0.97 4.22 -5.23
C GLY A 120 0.41 4.18 -6.64
N ARG A 121 1.30 4.01 -7.62
CA ARG A 121 0.89 3.91 -9.02
C ARG A 121 0.02 2.67 -9.22
N ARG A 122 -1.00 2.79 -10.07
CA ARG A 122 -1.98 1.71 -10.30
C ARG A 122 -1.36 0.39 -10.69
N GLU A 123 -0.29 0.40 -11.49
CA GLU A 123 0.38 -0.81 -11.90
C GLU A 123 1.04 -1.50 -10.71
N GLU A 124 1.87 -0.79 -9.97
CA GLU A 124 2.68 -1.37 -8.90
C GLU A 124 1.85 -1.72 -7.66
N VAL A 125 0.76 -1.00 -7.35
CA VAL A 125 -0.10 -1.38 -6.22
C VAL A 125 -0.84 -2.70 -6.46
N ALA A 126 -0.99 -3.12 -7.72
CA ALA A 126 -1.59 -4.40 -8.07
C ALA A 126 -0.63 -5.59 -7.88
N TRP A 127 0.65 -5.34 -7.71
CA TRP A 127 1.65 -6.40 -7.51
C TRP A 127 1.56 -6.94 -6.09
N VAL A 128 0.80 -8.03 -5.91
CA VAL A 128 0.52 -8.59 -4.58
C VAL A 128 1.76 -9.11 -3.86
N GLU A 129 2.81 -9.45 -4.58
CA GLU A 129 4.07 -9.97 -4.04
C GLU A 129 5.19 -8.91 -4.02
N GLY A 130 4.85 -7.65 -4.19
CA GLY A 130 5.84 -6.58 -4.21
C GLY A 130 6.78 -6.70 -5.40
N CYS A 131 8.10 -6.63 -5.14
CA CYS A 131 9.15 -6.76 -6.17
C CYS A 131 9.41 -8.22 -6.58
N ALA A 132 8.76 -9.17 -5.96
CA ALA A 132 9.01 -10.60 -6.21
C ALA A 132 8.63 -11.04 -7.62
#